data_577431602b20d9587f513ce213533fd7
#
_entry.id   577431602b20d9587f513ce213533fd7
#
_cell.length_a   1.000
_cell.length_b   1.000
_cell.length_c   1.000
_cell.angle_alpha   90.00
_cell.angle_beta   90.00
_cell.angle_gamma   90.00
#
_symmetry.space_group_name_H-M   'P 1'
#
loop_
_entity.id
_entity.type
_entity.pdbx_description
1 polymer ?
#
loop_
_entity_poly.entity_id
_entity_poly.type
_entity_poly.pdbx_seq_one_letter_code
_entity_poly.pdbx_strand_id
1 'polypeptide(L)'
;MVDVIVDRLKLAGHEIWIDHLKLRPGDNISRKIEEGIGSSDAVLVVVSANSLSSKWVQQEFSSLALSEISKRASRVIPVLIDSSSVPSYLSNYLYVDLTKDLESGLDSLVKSLEVVKRKDNSHPRRVTEKRNDTHTSQIANLGTALKAGRLTLVCGAGVSVGAGVPVWNELLLTLLKSMIERLSKDHSLNLGSNAAEEFNQRHGASSLILGKYLKNNLGNDFGKQVRDALYGKKPTTCELIDAIVDVSRPQRDGKPLDSIITFNFDALIEENLAVANIQNRAIYTEAIKHDPNELPIYHVHGYLPRAGKIPSGNDIVFSEDAYHGQFIDPFSWSNLMQLNKLTQNTCLFVGISLTDPNMRRLLDVAWRKNPDKSVGHYIIKKLPRFGSADDVLDDLACLLEEQDANALGINVIWVDSYDRIPKIIRSLR
;
A
#
# COMPACT_ATOMS: atom_id res chain seq x y z
N MET A 1 20.95 34.00 16.93
CA MET A 1 20.63 32.60 17.32
C MET A 1 21.05 31.62 16.23
N VAL A 2 20.63 31.79 14.96
CA VAL A 2 21.04 30.88 13.87
C VAL A 2 22.57 30.78 13.75
N ASP A 3 23.28 31.90 13.81
CA ASP A 3 24.75 31.91 13.76
C ASP A 3 25.38 31.11 14.91
N VAL A 4 24.80 31.15 16.12
CA VAL A 4 25.26 30.38 17.27
C VAL A 4 25.13 28.88 17.02
N ILE A 5 24.01 28.46 16.45
CA ILE A 5 23.77 27.06 16.05
C ILE A 5 24.83 26.64 15.02
N VAL A 6 25.04 27.47 14.01
CA VAL A 6 26.02 27.22 12.93
C VAL A 6 27.43 27.08 13.46
N ASP A 7 27.86 28.00 14.32
CA ASP A 7 29.21 27.98 14.89
C ASP A 7 29.41 26.72 15.77
N ARG A 8 28.41 26.36 16.60
CA ARG A 8 28.49 25.16 17.44
C ARG A 8 28.61 23.87 16.58
N LEU A 9 27.84 23.79 15.50
CA LEU A 9 27.87 22.63 14.59
C LEU A 9 29.18 22.57 13.79
N LYS A 10 29.71 23.69 13.33
CA LYS A 10 31.05 23.77 12.69
C LYS A 10 32.15 23.33 13.65
N LEU A 11 32.11 23.77 14.91
CA LEU A 11 33.06 23.33 15.94
C LEU A 11 32.96 21.83 16.20
N ALA A 12 31.78 21.21 16.06
CA ALA A 12 31.56 19.79 16.15
C ALA A 12 31.96 19.01 14.86
N GLY A 13 32.50 19.72 13.86
CA GLY A 13 33.02 19.12 12.63
C GLY A 13 31.96 18.80 11.58
N HIS A 14 30.80 19.46 11.62
CA HIS A 14 29.78 19.35 10.58
C HIS A 14 30.00 20.37 9.46
N GLU A 15 29.80 19.96 8.22
CA GLU A 15 29.71 20.87 7.08
C GLU A 15 28.30 21.45 7.01
N ILE A 16 28.20 22.78 6.97
CA ILE A 16 26.91 23.48 7.04
C ILE A 16 26.61 24.16 5.71
N TRP A 17 25.43 23.87 5.17
CA TRP A 17 24.83 24.62 4.08
C TRP A 17 23.73 25.55 4.63
N ILE A 18 23.79 26.83 4.26
CA ILE A 18 22.78 27.84 4.64
C ILE A 18 22.45 28.64 3.39
N ASP A 19 21.18 28.96 3.19
CA ASP A 19 20.65 29.67 2.04
C ASP A 19 21.35 31.03 1.78
N HIS A 20 21.40 31.91 2.77
CA HIS A 20 21.97 33.25 2.62
C HIS A 20 23.50 33.30 2.46
N LEU A 21 24.23 32.22 2.73
CA LEU A 21 25.68 32.16 2.55
C LEU A 21 26.14 31.66 1.18
N LYS A 22 25.29 30.98 0.43
CA LYS A 22 25.65 30.34 -0.86
C LYS A 22 24.83 30.84 -2.06
N LEU A 23 23.85 31.73 -1.85
CA LEU A 23 23.05 32.30 -2.93
C LEU A 23 23.77 33.53 -3.56
N ARG A 24 23.73 33.61 -4.88
CA ARG A 24 24.26 34.76 -5.65
C ARG A 24 23.09 35.44 -6.38
N PRO A 25 23.21 36.77 -6.64
CA PRO A 25 22.23 37.49 -7.46
C PRO A 25 22.03 36.75 -8.82
N GLY A 26 20.79 36.41 -9.13
CA GLY A 26 20.41 35.65 -10.34
C GLY A 26 20.20 34.16 -10.13
N ASP A 27 20.49 33.60 -8.95
CA ASP A 27 20.17 32.20 -8.64
C ASP A 27 18.66 32.00 -8.47
N ASN A 28 18.15 30.86 -8.91
CA ASN A 28 16.81 30.41 -8.58
C ASN A 28 16.82 29.83 -7.15
N ILE A 29 16.22 30.56 -6.21
CA ILE A 29 16.26 30.26 -4.79
C ILE A 29 15.71 28.83 -4.51
N SER A 30 14.53 28.48 -5.05
CA SER A 30 13.90 27.19 -4.82
C SER A 30 14.79 26.03 -5.29
N ARG A 31 15.38 26.16 -6.48
CA ARG A 31 16.29 25.13 -7.01
C ARG A 31 17.56 24.98 -6.19
N LYS A 32 18.14 26.07 -5.68
CA LYS A 32 19.36 26.03 -4.86
C LYS A 32 19.08 25.41 -3.47
N ILE A 33 17.93 25.69 -2.90
CA ILE A 33 17.49 25.05 -1.66
C ILE A 33 17.28 23.55 -1.88
N GLU A 34 16.65 23.16 -2.99
CA GLU A 34 16.48 21.75 -3.34
C GLU A 34 17.82 21.00 -3.51
N GLU A 35 18.80 21.62 -4.19
CA GLU A 35 20.16 21.08 -4.33
C GLU A 35 20.86 20.94 -2.96
N GLY A 36 20.71 21.93 -2.08
CA GLY A 36 21.25 21.90 -0.73
C GLY A 36 20.64 20.81 0.14
N ILE A 37 19.32 20.67 0.12
CA ILE A 37 18.59 19.62 0.85
C ILE A 37 18.99 18.22 0.34
N GLY A 38 19.06 18.03 -0.99
CA GLY A 38 19.40 16.75 -1.61
C GLY A 38 20.82 16.27 -1.35
N SER A 39 21.74 17.17 -0.95
CA SER A 39 23.14 16.86 -0.63
C SER A 39 23.43 16.83 0.87
N SER A 40 22.42 16.97 1.73
CA SER A 40 22.57 17.07 3.19
C SER A 40 22.09 15.81 3.90
N ASP A 41 22.83 15.34 4.90
CA ASP A 41 22.47 14.20 5.76
C ASP A 41 21.32 14.53 6.72
N ALA A 42 21.19 15.81 7.08
CA ALA A 42 20.12 16.31 7.94
C ALA A 42 19.72 17.74 7.56
N VAL A 43 18.44 18.06 7.74
CA VAL A 43 17.89 19.41 7.54
C VAL A 43 17.40 19.94 8.87
N LEU A 44 17.93 21.08 9.30
CA LEU A 44 17.47 21.79 10.49
C LEU A 44 16.42 22.82 10.11
N VAL A 45 15.22 22.69 10.66
CA VAL A 45 14.11 23.64 10.45
C VAL A 45 14.00 24.54 11.67
N VAL A 46 14.51 25.76 11.56
CA VAL A 46 14.48 26.74 12.66
C VAL A 46 13.08 27.34 12.80
N VAL A 47 12.46 27.12 13.95
CA VAL A 47 11.10 27.57 14.30
C VAL A 47 11.21 28.83 15.18
N SER A 48 10.64 29.94 14.70
CA SER A 48 10.57 31.23 15.42
C SER A 48 9.38 32.05 14.94
N ALA A 49 9.00 33.09 15.68
CA ALA A 49 7.95 34.00 15.27
C ALA A 49 8.23 34.63 13.89
N ASN A 50 9.49 34.95 13.62
CA ASN A 50 9.91 35.51 12.34
C ASN A 50 9.82 34.49 11.21
N SER A 51 10.24 33.23 11.42
CA SER A 51 10.12 32.17 10.39
C SER A 51 8.68 31.84 10.10
N LEU A 52 7.81 31.78 11.12
CA LEU A 52 6.39 31.48 10.98
C LEU A 52 5.59 32.60 10.31
N SER A 53 6.01 33.86 10.44
CA SER A 53 5.38 35.03 9.80
C SER A 53 5.85 35.24 8.35
N SER A 54 6.89 34.56 7.91
CA SER A 54 7.41 34.65 6.56
C SER A 54 6.41 34.10 5.54
N LYS A 55 6.08 34.90 4.50
CA LYS A 55 5.22 34.47 3.40
C LYS A 55 5.76 33.22 2.70
N TRP A 56 7.07 33.06 2.68
CA TRP A 56 7.75 31.90 2.09
C TRP A 56 7.48 30.62 2.90
N VAL A 57 7.59 30.69 4.23
CA VAL A 57 7.28 29.56 5.13
C VAL A 57 5.79 29.20 5.07
N GLN A 58 4.89 30.18 4.94
CA GLN A 58 3.45 29.93 4.87
C GLN A 58 3.01 29.32 3.52
N GLN A 59 3.68 29.64 2.42
CA GLN A 59 3.30 29.19 1.08
C GLN A 59 4.06 27.95 0.60
N GLU A 60 5.31 27.77 0.99
CA GLU A 60 6.17 26.69 0.49
C GLU A 60 6.49 25.62 1.52
N PHE A 61 6.38 25.91 2.83
CA PHE A 61 6.53 24.93 3.92
C PHE A 61 5.19 24.29 4.31
N SER A 62 4.33 24.02 3.34
CA SER A 62 3.15 23.19 3.54
C SER A 62 3.56 21.73 3.81
N SER A 63 2.62 20.91 4.28
CA SER A 63 2.83 19.46 4.49
C SER A 63 3.40 18.73 3.27
N LEU A 64 3.18 19.27 2.06
CA LEU A 64 3.74 18.78 0.80
C LEU A 64 5.25 19.08 0.67
N ALA A 65 5.69 20.30 1.01
CA ALA A 65 7.11 20.67 0.93
C ALA A 65 7.95 19.90 1.98
N LEU A 66 7.43 19.72 3.20
CA LEU A 66 8.08 18.87 4.22
C LEU A 66 8.12 17.39 3.81
N SER A 67 7.09 16.90 3.14
CA SER A 67 7.09 15.57 2.54
C SER A 67 8.21 15.43 1.50
N GLU A 68 8.41 16.44 0.65
CA GLU A 68 9.50 16.45 -0.33
C GLU A 68 10.88 16.60 0.31
N ILE A 69 11.01 17.43 1.37
CA ILE A 69 12.24 17.56 2.15
C ILE A 69 12.58 16.25 2.86
N SER A 70 11.60 15.60 3.49
CA SER A 70 11.79 14.30 4.13
C SER A 70 12.13 13.17 3.15
N LYS A 71 11.74 13.30 1.89
CA LYS A 71 12.13 12.35 0.82
C LYS A 71 13.58 12.54 0.35
N ARG A 72 14.15 13.73 0.52
CA ARG A 72 15.48 14.11 0.01
C ARG A 72 16.56 14.20 1.08
N ALA A 73 16.19 14.42 2.34
CA ALA A 73 17.10 14.49 3.48
C ALA A 73 16.92 13.27 4.39
N SER A 74 18.02 12.71 4.87
CA SER A 74 18.00 11.54 5.77
C SER A 74 17.30 11.84 7.09
N ARG A 75 17.22 13.13 7.51
CA ARG A 75 16.61 13.52 8.78
C ARG A 75 16.17 14.98 8.78
N VAL A 76 14.94 15.25 9.26
CA VAL A 76 14.44 16.61 9.53
C VAL A 76 14.41 16.82 11.04
N ILE A 77 15.06 17.87 11.52
CA ILE A 77 15.15 18.22 12.94
C ILE A 77 14.60 19.64 13.14
N PRO A 78 13.39 19.81 13.68
CA PRO A 78 12.90 21.13 14.07
C PRO A 78 13.70 21.65 15.27
N VAL A 79 14.06 22.94 15.24
CA VAL A 79 14.81 23.62 16.31
C VAL A 79 14.03 24.85 16.74
N LEU A 80 13.47 24.82 17.94
CA LEU A 80 12.70 25.92 18.52
C LEU A 80 13.63 26.91 19.19
N ILE A 81 13.62 28.18 18.75
CA ILE A 81 14.56 29.23 19.22
C ILE A 81 13.91 30.38 19.97
N ASP A 82 12.58 30.41 20.05
CA ASP A 82 11.81 31.42 20.83
C ASP A 82 10.52 30.79 21.38
N SER A 83 9.68 31.58 22.03
CA SER A 83 8.42 31.12 22.67
C SER A 83 7.30 30.75 21.68
N SER A 84 7.59 30.60 20.39
CA SER A 84 6.62 30.22 19.39
C SER A 84 6.17 28.75 19.58
N SER A 85 4.93 28.44 19.21
CA SER A 85 4.46 27.07 19.20
C SER A 85 4.95 26.33 17.95
N VAL A 86 5.34 25.07 18.11
CA VAL A 86 5.69 24.21 16.97
C VAL A 86 4.45 24.00 16.09
N PRO A 87 4.49 24.35 14.80
CA PRO A 87 3.36 24.20 13.90
C PRO A 87 2.88 22.74 13.81
N SER A 88 1.58 22.53 13.51
CA SER A 88 0.97 21.20 13.43
C SER A 88 1.67 20.27 12.43
N TYR A 89 2.19 20.80 11.33
CA TYR A 89 2.92 20.02 10.32
C TYR A 89 4.32 19.55 10.79
N LEU A 90 4.87 20.13 11.86
CA LEU A 90 6.12 19.69 12.51
C LEU A 90 5.88 18.90 13.80
N SER A 91 4.64 18.80 14.27
CA SER A 91 4.31 18.14 15.55
C SER A 91 4.67 16.65 15.62
N ASN A 92 4.81 16.00 14.47
CA ASN A 92 5.21 14.59 14.38
C ASN A 92 6.74 14.38 14.46
N TYR A 93 7.52 15.44 14.47
CA TYR A 93 8.97 15.38 14.58
C TYR A 93 9.41 15.66 16.01
N LEU A 94 10.39 14.90 16.50
CA LEU A 94 11.05 15.24 17.76
C LEU A 94 11.89 16.50 17.53
N TYR A 95 11.58 17.58 18.24
CA TYR A 95 12.25 18.86 18.09
C TYR A 95 13.26 19.12 19.20
N VAL A 96 14.24 19.98 18.94
CA VAL A 96 15.19 20.51 19.92
C VAL A 96 14.70 21.87 20.41
N ASP A 97 14.55 22.02 21.72
CA ASP A 97 14.09 23.27 22.36
C ASP A 97 15.32 24.04 22.92
N LEU A 98 15.64 25.17 22.29
CA LEU A 98 16.74 26.07 22.73
C LEU A 98 16.24 27.20 23.61
N THR A 99 14.96 27.25 23.98
CA THR A 99 14.35 28.34 24.74
C THR A 99 14.61 28.24 26.25
N LYS A 100 14.79 27.02 26.77
CA LYS A 100 14.95 26.74 28.20
C LYS A 100 16.38 26.77 28.65
N ASP A 101 17.27 26.09 27.94
CA ASP A 101 18.70 26.01 28.19
C ASP A 101 19.43 25.87 26.85
N LEU A 102 20.11 26.94 26.46
CA LEU A 102 20.76 27.02 25.15
C LEU A 102 21.90 26.00 25.02
N GLU A 103 22.74 25.85 26.04
CA GLU A 103 23.91 24.97 25.99
C GLU A 103 23.48 23.50 25.97
N SER A 104 22.56 23.12 26.84
CA SER A 104 22.01 21.74 26.89
C SER A 104 21.28 21.41 25.59
N GLY A 105 20.53 22.34 25.00
CA GLY A 105 19.84 22.17 23.73
C GLY A 105 20.83 22.02 22.57
N LEU A 106 21.88 22.81 22.49
CA LEU A 106 22.93 22.71 21.49
C LEU A 106 23.71 21.39 21.61
N ASP A 107 24.02 20.94 22.82
CA ASP A 107 24.65 19.63 23.05
C ASP A 107 23.75 18.47 22.63
N SER A 108 22.45 18.57 22.88
CA SER A 108 21.45 17.60 22.41
C SER A 108 21.39 17.56 20.88
N LEU A 109 21.43 18.72 20.22
CA LEU A 109 21.48 18.83 18.78
C LEU A 109 22.73 18.17 18.19
N VAL A 110 23.91 18.48 18.71
CA VAL A 110 25.20 17.89 18.29
C VAL A 110 25.16 16.36 18.45
N LYS A 111 24.75 15.85 19.63
CA LYS A 111 24.60 14.41 19.87
C LYS A 111 23.64 13.75 18.91
N SER A 112 22.54 14.42 18.57
CA SER A 112 21.58 13.88 17.62
C SER A 112 22.17 13.74 16.22
N LEU A 113 23.08 14.61 15.81
CA LEU A 113 23.78 14.56 14.52
C LEU A 113 24.99 13.61 14.53
N GLU A 114 25.68 13.42 15.67
CA GLU A 114 26.75 12.43 15.78
C GLU A 114 26.27 10.99 15.61
N VAL A 115 25.03 10.69 16.00
CA VAL A 115 24.40 9.37 15.74
C VAL A 115 24.29 9.08 14.25
N VAL A 116 24.18 10.10 13.41
CA VAL A 116 24.18 9.95 11.94
C VAL A 116 25.57 9.56 11.45
N LYS A 117 26.64 10.19 11.92
CA LYS A 117 28.03 9.85 11.53
C LYS A 117 28.46 8.43 11.91
N ARG A 118 27.93 7.87 13.02
CA ARG A 118 28.23 6.49 13.46
C ARG A 118 27.49 5.41 12.68
N LYS A 119 26.44 5.75 11.91
CA LYS A 119 25.71 4.78 11.08
C LYS A 119 26.39 4.50 9.74
N ASP A 120 27.30 5.37 9.27
CA ASP A 120 27.91 5.24 7.93
C ASP A 120 29.07 4.23 7.85
N ASN A 121 29.49 3.62 8.97
CA ASN A 121 30.58 2.61 8.99
C ASN A 121 30.16 1.20 9.40
N SER A 122 28.88 0.88 9.43
CA SER A 122 28.41 -0.48 9.71
C SER A 122 27.59 -1.06 8.56
N HIS A 123 28.25 -1.85 7.75
CA HIS A 123 27.83 -2.78 6.71
C HIS A 123 26.34 -3.16 6.64
N PRO A 124 25.80 -3.38 5.42
CA PRO A 124 24.41 -3.82 5.15
C PRO A 124 24.00 -5.14 5.83
N ARG A 125 24.93 -5.88 6.43
CA ARG A 125 24.65 -7.17 7.10
C ARG A 125 23.70 -7.09 8.32
N ARG A 126 23.63 -5.96 9.05
CA ARG A 126 22.78 -5.87 10.27
C ARG A 126 21.29 -5.62 9.98
N VAL A 127 20.94 -5.01 8.85
CA VAL A 127 19.54 -4.78 8.48
C VAL A 127 18.89 -6.07 8.02
N THR A 128 19.63 -6.90 7.28
CA THR A 128 19.16 -8.23 6.83
C THR A 128 19.01 -9.22 7.96
N GLU A 129 19.90 -9.23 8.96
CA GLU A 129 19.79 -10.12 10.13
C GLU A 129 18.58 -9.76 11.01
N LYS A 130 18.34 -8.47 11.31
CA LYS A 130 17.14 -8.03 12.03
C LYS A 130 15.84 -8.34 11.28
N ARG A 131 15.83 -8.22 9.95
CA ARG A 131 14.67 -8.58 9.12
C ARG A 131 14.38 -10.08 9.20
N ASN A 132 15.39 -10.94 9.18
CA ASN A 132 15.20 -12.39 9.24
C ASN A 132 14.58 -12.86 10.57
N ASP A 133 15.03 -12.32 11.71
CA ASP A 133 14.45 -12.64 13.02
C ASP A 133 13.00 -12.16 13.13
N THR A 134 12.71 -10.97 12.62
CA THR A 134 11.35 -10.41 12.59
C THR A 134 10.43 -11.25 11.69
N HIS A 135 10.89 -11.71 10.52
CA HIS A 135 10.12 -12.57 9.61
C HIS A 135 9.76 -13.91 10.25
N THR A 136 10.70 -14.55 10.95
CA THR A 136 10.46 -15.82 11.63
C THR A 136 9.36 -15.68 12.67
N SER A 137 9.40 -14.61 13.47
CA SER A 137 8.37 -14.29 14.46
C SER A 137 7.00 -14.02 13.82
N GLN A 138 6.95 -13.26 12.73
CA GLN A 138 5.72 -12.95 12.00
C GLN A 138 5.07 -14.22 11.43
N ILE A 139 5.86 -15.11 10.83
CA ILE A 139 5.38 -16.39 10.29
C ILE A 139 4.87 -17.29 11.43
N ALA A 140 5.54 -17.35 12.57
CA ALA A 140 5.09 -18.09 13.73
C ALA A 140 3.73 -17.58 14.27
N ASN A 141 3.55 -16.26 14.32
CA ASN A 141 2.28 -15.65 14.71
C ASN A 141 1.14 -16.02 13.75
N LEU A 142 1.39 -15.99 12.43
CA LEU A 142 0.44 -16.43 11.42
C LEU A 142 0.07 -17.91 11.56
N GLY A 143 1.05 -18.78 11.79
CA GLY A 143 0.83 -20.20 12.06
C GLY A 143 -0.01 -20.43 13.32
N THR A 144 0.22 -19.65 14.38
CA THR A 144 -0.58 -19.69 15.61
C THR A 144 -2.03 -19.26 15.34
N ALA A 145 -2.23 -18.20 14.55
CA ALA A 145 -3.57 -17.73 14.17
C ALA A 145 -4.30 -18.78 13.32
N LEU A 146 -3.59 -19.45 12.39
CA LEU A 146 -4.15 -20.55 11.60
C LEU A 146 -4.61 -21.70 12.48
N LYS A 147 -3.74 -22.20 13.38
CA LYS A 147 -4.09 -23.30 14.30
C LYS A 147 -5.26 -22.96 15.23
N ALA A 148 -5.41 -21.71 15.58
CA ALA A 148 -6.55 -21.22 16.38
C ALA A 148 -7.84 -21.05 15.56
N GLY A 149 -7.83 -21.22 14.23
CA GLY A 149 -8.96 -20.97 13.33
C GLY A 149 -9.32 -19.48 13.27
N ARG A 150 -8.34 -18.61 13.38
CA ARG A 150 -8.49 -17.15 13.34
C ARG A 150 -7.62 -16.50 12.27
N LEU A 151 -7.23 -17.26 11.26
CA LEU A 151 -6.55 -16.73 10.09
C LEU A 151 -7.55 -16.52 8.95
N THR A 152 -7.60 -15.32 8.40
CA THR A 152 -8.30 -14.98 7.17
C THR A 152 -7.28 -14.59 6.11
N LEU A 153 -7.38 -15.18 4.91
CA LEU A 153 -6.60 -14.72 3.76
C LEU A 153 -7.35 -13.58 3.06
N VAL A 154 -6.63 -12.53 2.69
CA VAL A 154 -7.15 -11.41 1.89
C VAL A 154 -6.39 -11.38 0.56
N CYS A 155 -7.09 -11.78 -0.50
CA CYS A 155 -6.52 -12.04 -1.81
C CYS A 155 -6.83 -10.92 -2.80
N GLY A 156 -5.80 -10.47 -3.54
CA GLY A 156 -5.95 -9.54 -4.66
C GLY A 156 -5.54 -10.17 -5.98
N ALA A 157 -5.53 -9.37 -7.05
CA ALA A 157 -5.27 -9.81 -8.42
C ALA A 157 -3.96 -10.59 -8.58
N GLY A 158 -2.93 -10.28 -7.79
CA GLY A 158 -1.65 -10.97 -7.82
C GLY A 158 -1.73 -12.48 -7.52
N VAL A 159 -2.82 -12.98 -6.92
CA VAL A 159 -3.03 -14.41 -6.68
C VAL A 159 -3.29 -15.17 -7.99
N SER A 160 -4.02 -14.56 -8.93
CA SER A 160 -4.47 -15.20 -10.16
C SER A 160 -3.58 -14.90 -11.38
N VAL A 161 -2.66 -13.93 -11.28
CA VAL A 161 -1.77 -13.51 -12.39
C VAL A 161 -0.92 -14.67 -12.90
N GLY A 162 -0.34 -15.45 -12.00
CA GLY A 162 0.49 -16.61 -12.35
C GLY A 162 -0.28 -17.70 -13.11
N ALA A 163 -1.60 -17.76 -12.95
CA ALA A 163 -2.48 -18.66 -13.71
C ALA A 163 -2.87 -18.11 -15.09
N GLY A 164 -2.54 -16.85 -15.40
CA GLY A 164 -2.83 -16.21 -16.69
C GLY A 164 -4.04 -15.26 -16.68
N VAL A 165 -4.62 -14.95 -15.52
CA VAL A 165 -5.62 -13.87 -15.39
C VAL A 165 -4.93 -12.53 -15.59
N PRO A 166 -5.48 -11.62 -16.41
CA PRO A 166 -4.87 -10.33 -16.65
C PRO A 166 -4.79 -9.47 -15.38
N VAL A 167 -3.74 -8.69 -15.23
CA VAL A 167 -3.67 -7.62 -14.22
C VAL A 167 -4.66 -6.51 -14.56
N TRP A 168 -4.97 -5.65 -13.57
CA TRP A 168 -5.99 -4.62 -13.71
C TRP A 168 -5.84 -3.74 -14.97
N ASN A 169 -4.64 -3.26 -15.25
CA ASN A 169 -4.40 -2.42 -16.43
C ASN A 169 -4.56 -3.18 -17.75
N GLU A 170 -4.19 -4.45 -17.82
CA GLU A 170 -4.40 -5.30 -18.99
C GLU A 170 -5.89 -5.59 -19.21
N LEU A 171 -6.64 -5.82 -18.12
CA LEU A 171 -8.08 -6.00 -18.15
C LEU A 171 -8.76 -4.75 -18.70
N LEU A 172 -8.45 -3.58 -18.16
CA LEU A 172 -8.97 -2.30 -18.63
C LEU A 172 -8.67 -2.05 -20.11
N LEU A 173 -7.45 -2.32 -20.54
CA LEU A 173 -7.06 -2.14 -21.94
C LEU A 173 -7.81 -3.10 -22.88
N THR A 174 -7.99 -4.35 -22.46
CA THR A 174 -8.76 -5.36 -23.23
C THR A 174 -10.21 -4.90 -23.41
N LEU A 175 -10.84 -4.43 -22.33
CA LEU A 175 -12.21 -3.92 -22.38
C LEU A 175 -12.31 -2.62 -23.19
N LEU A 176 -11.30 -1.74 -23.09
CA LEU A 176 -11.23 -0.51 -23.87
C LEU A 176 -11.17 -0.81 -25.38
N LYS A 177 -10.40 -1.81 -25.80
CA LYS A 177 -10.39 -2.28 -27.20
C LYS A 177 -11.79 -2.72 -27.65
N SER A 178 -12.47 -3.57 -26.88
CA SER A 178 -13.82 -4.02 -27.19
C SER A 178 -14.83 -2.86 -27.27
N MET A 179 -14.72 -1.87 -26.35
CA MET A 179 -15.57 -0.67 -26.36
C MET A 179 -15.32 0.19 -27.60
N ILE A 180 -14.07 0.45 -27.93
CA ILE A 180 -13.68 1.27 -29.09
C ILE A 180 -14.12 0.59 -30.39
N GLU A 181 -13.96 -0.71 -30.54
CA GLU A 181 -14.42 -1.45 -31.69
C GLU A 181 -15.94 -1.34 -31.86
N ARG A 182 -16.71 -1.42 -30.77
CA ARG A 182 -18.15 -1.25 -30.79
C ARG A 182 -18.55 0.17 -31.23
N LEU A 183 -17.99 1.20 -30.53
CA LEU A 183 -18.28 2.60 -30.84
C LEU A 183 -17.87 3.00 -32.27
N SER A 184 -16.75 2.45 -32.74
CA SER A 184 -16.29 2.66 -34.12
C SER A 184 -17.30 2.17 -35.15
N LYS A 185 -17.93 1.02 -34.91
CA LYS A 185 -19.00 0.46 -35.77
C LYS A 185 -20.27 1.32 -35.68
N ASP A 186 -20.70 1.64 -34.44
CA ASP A 186 -21.95 2.37 -34.19
C ASP A 186 -21.90 3.81 -34.76
N HIS A 187 -20.73 4.44 -34.77
CA HIS A 187 -20.54 5.83 -35.25
C HIS A 187 -19.77 5.93 -36.57
N SER A 188 -19.51 4.82 -37.27
CA SER A 188 -18.75 4.79 -38.53
C SER A 188 -17.40 5.50 -38.45
N LEU A 189 -16.70 5.36 -37.32
CA LEU A 189 -15.39 5.96 -37.11
C LEU A 189 -14.30 5.05 -37.68
N ASN A 190 -13.39 5.61 -38.46
CA ASN A 190 -12.24 4.86 -38.97
C ASN A 190 -11.06 5.03 -38.00
N LEU A 191 -10.94 4.14 -37.05
CA LEU A 191 -9.90 4.15 -36.01
C LEU A 191 -8.82 3.13 -36.34
N GLY A 192 -7.55 3.51 -36.08
CA GLY A 192 -6.41 2.60 -36.24
C GLY A 192 -6.41 1.45 -35.24
N SER A 193 -5.64 0.41 -35.51
CA SER A 193 -5.50 -0.80 -34.66
C SER A 193 -5.00 -0.49 -33.24
N ASN A 194 -4.30 0.62 -33.03
CA ASN A 194 -3.72 1.02 -31.74
C ASN A 194 -4.54 2.11 -31.04
N ALA A 195 -5.78 2.34 -31.47
CA ALA A 195 -6.63 3.43 -30.95
C ALA A 195 -6.87 3.32 -29.43
N ALA A 196 -6.95 2.12 -28.87
CA ALA A 196 -7.16 1.93 -27.44
C ALA A 196 -5.91 2.31 -26.62
N GLU A 197 -4.73 1.90 -27.06
CA GLU A 197 -3.46 2.27 -26.44
C GLU A 197 -3.23 3.77 -26.51
N GLU A 198 -3.45 4.38 -27.65
CA GLU A 198 -3.31 5.82 -27.85
C GLU A 198 -4.31 6.60 -27.00
N PHE A 199 -5.57 6.16 -26.95
CA PHE A 199 -6.58 6.77 -26.09
C PHE A 199 -6.17 6.70 -24.62
N ASN A 200 -5.77 5.53 -24.15
CA ASN A 200 -5.35 5.35 -22.77
C ASN A 200 -4.13 6.23 -22.39
N GLN A 201 -3.16 6.35 -23.27
CA GLN A 201 -1.98 7.20 -23.06
C GLN A 201 -2.29 8.69 -23.10
N ARG A 202 -3.11 9.14 -24.03
CA ARG A 202 -3.39 10.57 -24.25
C ARG A 202 -4.48 11.14 -23.36
N HIS A 203 -5.48 10.32 -23.03
CA HIS A 203 -6.63 10.79 -22.24
C HIS A 203 -6.33 10.93 -20.76
N GLY A 204 -5.41 10.13 -20.20
CA GLY A 204 -4.96 10.22 -18.80
C GLY A 204 -6.07 10.03 -17.75
N ALA A 205 -7.19 9.41 -18.12
CA ALA A 205 -8.27 9.13 -17.17
C ALA A 205 -7.81 8.16 -16.09
N SER A 206 -8.24 8.40 -14.84
CA SER A 206 -8.01 7.42 -13.78
C SER A 206 -8.70 6.09 -14.11
N SER A 207 -8.16 4.99 -13.59
CA SER A 207 -8.72 3.64 -13.82
C SER A 207 -10.21 3.54 -13.44
N LEU A 208 -10.66 4.28 -12.43
CA LEU A 208 -12.07 4.30 -11.99
C LEU A 208 -12.98 5.05 -12.97
N ILE A 209 -12.51 6.17 -13.51
CA ILE A 209 -13.24 6.92 -14.55
C ILE A 209 -13.31 6.10 -15.83
N LEU A 210 -12.20 5.46 -16.23
CA LEU A 210 -12.18 4.55 -17.37
C LEU A 210 -13.16 3.39 -17.15
N GLY A 211 -13.21 2.81 -15.96
CA GLY A 211 -14.19 1.81 -15.57
C GLY A 211 -15.63 2.26 -15.77
N LYS A 212 -15.95 3.53 -15.46
CA LYS A 212 -17.28 4.13 -15.70
C LYS A 212 -17.60 4.25 -17.19
N TYR A 213 -16.62 4.66 -18.01
CA TYR A 213 -16.82 4.71 -19.47
C TYR A 213 -17.11 3.32 -20.03
N LEU A 214 -16.36 2.31 -19.61
CA LEU A 214 -16.54 0.91 -20.02
C LEU A 214 -17.93 0.40 -19.63
N LYS A 215 -18.33 0.59 -18.37
CA LYS A 215 -19.63 0.13 -17.85
C LYS A 215 -20.79 0.77 -18.63
N ASN A 216 -20.73 2.09 -18.85
CA ASN A 216 -21.80 2.81 -19.54
C ASN A 216 -21.92 2.42 -21.02
N ASN A 217 -20.79 2.24 -21.72
CA ASN A 217 -20.79 1.97 -23.16
C ASN A 217 -20.97 0.49 -23.50
N LEU A 218 -20.53 -0.42 -22.62
CA LEU A 218 -20.78 -1.85 -22.80
C LEU A 218 -22.17 -2.29 -22.29
N GLY A 219 -22.76 -1.52 -21.37
CA GLY A 219 -24.13 -1.73 -20.90
C GLY A 219 -24.36 -3.14 -20.35
N ASN A 220 -25.41 -3.80 -20.85
CA ASN A 220 -25.78 -5.16 -20.41
C ASN A 220 -24.73 -6.23 -20.72
N ASP A 221 -23.83 -5.99 -21.67
CA ASP A 221 -22.74 -6.89 -22.04
C ASP A 221 -21.52 -6.73 -21.13
N PHE A 222 -21.47 -5.71 -20.29
CA PHE A 222 -20.30 -5.37 -19.46
C PHE A 222 -19.80 -6.60 -18.65
N GLY A 223 -20.66 -7.22 -17.85
CA GLY A 223 -20.27 -8.38 -17.04
C GLY A 223 -19.76 -9.56 -17.88
N LYS A 224 -20.36 -9.79 -19.05
CA LYS A 224 -19.91 -10.81 -20.00
C LYS A 224 -18.53 -10.47 -20.57
N GLN A 225 -18.31 -9.24 -20.99
CA GLN A 225 -17.02 -8.78 -21.54
C GLN A 225 -15.90 -8.89 -20.49
N VAL A 226 -16.17 -8.50 -19.22
CA VAL A 226 -15.22 -8.67 -18.12
C VAL A 226 -14.88 -10.14 -17.93
N ARG A 227 -15.88 -11.01 -17.87
CA ARG A 227 -15.69 -12.47 -17.75
C ARG A 227 -14.87 -13.04 -18.91
N ASP A 228 -15.20 -12.68 -20.14
CA ASP A 228 -14.51 -13.17 -21.32
C ASP A 228 -13.04 -12.72 -21.33
N ALA A 229 -12.74 -11.49 -20.87
CA ALA A 229 -11.39 -11.01 -20.71
C ALA A 229 -10.61 -11.74 -19.60
N LEU A 230 -11.24 -12.02 -18.44
CA LEU A 230 -10.62 -12.75 -17.34
C LEU A 230 -10.22 -14.18 -17.74
N TYR A 231 -11.08 -14.88 -18.49
CA TYR A 231 -10.89 -16.29 -18.83
C TYR A 231 -10.38 -16.54 -20.25
N GLY A 232 -10.08 -15.49 -21.00
CA GLY A 232 -9.67 -15.59 -22.41
C GLY A 232 -8.44 -16.45 -22.66
N LYS A 233 -7.46 -16.42 -21.73
CA LYS A 233 -6.26 -17.25 -21.76
C LYS A 233 -6.46 -18.66 -21.14
N LYS A 234 -7.69 -19.02 -20.78
CA LYS A 234 -8.06 -20.28 -20.10
C LYS A 234 -7.22 -20.55 -18.85
N PRO A 235 -7.14 -19.60 -17.90
CA PRO A 235 -6.36 -19.76 -16.68
C PRO A 235 -6.83 -20.98 -15.88
N THR A 236 -5.91 -21.70 -15.21
CA THR A 236 -6.24 -22.88 -14.40
C THR A 236 -5.73 -22.74 -12.97
N THR A 237 -4.45 -22.91 -12.75
CA THR A 237 -3.80 -22.79 -11.44
C THR A 237 -2.42 -22.18 -11.57
N CYS A 238 -1.83 -21.85 -10.43
CA CYS A 238 -0.42 -21.47 -10.28
C CYS A 238 0.06 -21.82 -8.86
N GLU A 239 1.38 -21.81 -8.67
CA GLU A 239 2.03 -22.10 -7.38
C GLU A 239 1.39 -21.38 -6.17
N LEU A 240 0.93 -20.14 -6.36
CA LEU A 240 0.33 -19.37 -5.30
C LEU A 240 -1.10 -19.85 -4.96
N ILE A 241 -1.90 -20.18 -5.97
CA ILE A 241 -3.23 -20.79 -5.79
C ILE A 241 -3.06 -22.16 -5.12
N ASP A 242 -2.11 -22.97 -5.57
CA ASP A 242 -1.83 -24.28 -4.97
C ASP A 242 -1.43 -24.16 -3.49
N ALA A 243 -0.64 -23.15 -3.13
CA ALA A 243 -0.29 -22.88 -1.74
C ALA A 243 -1.51 -22.44 -0.89
N ILE A 244 -2.44 -21.67 -1.47
CA ILE A 244 -3.70 -21.31 -0.81
C ILE A 244 -4.57 -22.57 -0.59
N VAL A 245 -4.66 -23.44 -1.58
CA VAL A 245 -5.34 -24.73 -1.44
C VAL A 245 -4.72 -25.58 -0.34
N ASP A 246 -3.38 -25.64 -0.31
CA ASP A 246 -2.66 -26.40 0.71
C ASP A 246 -2.96 -25.89 2.13
N VAL A 247 -2.88 -24.57 2.37
CA VAL A 247 -3.16 -24.01 3.70
C VAL A 247 -4.63 -24.11 4.10
N SER A 248 -5.53 -24.26 3.14
CA SER A 248 -6.97 -24.43 3.36
C SER A 248 -7.37 -25.86 3.75
N ARG A 249 -6.46 -26.83 3.60
CA ARG A 249 -6.74 -28.24 4.01
C ARG A 249 -6.91 -28.33 5.53
N PRO A 250 -7.88 -29.11 6.02
CA PRO A 250 -8.01 -29.38 7.46
C PRO A 250 -6.71 -29.89 8.06
N GLN A 251 -6.40 -29.46 9.27
CA GLN A 251 -5.21 -29.87 10.03
C GLN A 251 -5.60 -30.85 11.13
N ARG A 252 -4.69 -31.81 11.47
CA ARG A 252 -4.92 -32.76 12.56
C ARG A 252 -4.98 -32.05 13.93
N ASP A 253 -4.09 -31.08 14.13
CA ASP A 253 -3.85 -30.44 15.43
C ASP A 253 -4.29 -28.97 15.45
N GLY A 254 -5.28 -28.59 14.63
CA GLY A 254 -5.74 -27.20 14.53
C GLY A 254 -7.11 -27.09 13.88
N LYS A 255 -7.64 -25.88 13.96
CA LYS A 255 -8.85 -25.51 13.24
C LYS A 255 -8.52 -25.21 11.76
N PRO A 256 -9.49 -25.33 10.85
CA PRO A 256 -9.29 -24.94 9.46
C PRO A 256 -9.08 -23.43 9.32
N LEU A 257 -8.64 -23.00 8.13
CA LEU A 257 -8.66 -21.59 7.74
C LEU A 257 -10.06 -21.01 7.96
N ASP A 258 -10.16 -19.83 8.55
CA ASP A 258 -11.45 -19.22 8.89
C ASP A 258 -12.23 -18.80 7.65
N SER A 259 -11.58 -18.08 6.74
CA SER A 259 -12.24 -17.57 5.54
C SER A 259 -11.21 -17.03 4.54
N ILE A 260 -11.67 -16.79 3.31
CA ILE A 260 -10.95 -16.03 2.30
C ILE A 260 -11.79 -14.80 1.94
N ILE A 261 -11.19 -13.62 1.93
CA ILE A 261 -11.75 -12.41 1.33
C ILE A 261 -11.01 -12.20 0.01
N THR A 262 -11.72 -12.02 -1.08
CA THR A 262 -11.09 -11.75 -2.36
C THR A 262 -11.65 -10.50 -3.02
N PHE A 263 -10.75 -9.71 -3.59
CA PHE A 263 -11.04 -8.55 -4.43
C PHE A 263 -11.09 -8.93 -5.92
N ASN A 264 -10.79 -10.21 -6.23
CA ASN A 264 -10.85 -10.75 -7.57
C ASN A 264 -12.28 -11.09 -7.98
N PHE A 265 -12.57 -10.96 -9.26
CA PHE A 265 -13.83 -11.38 -9.84
C PHE A 265 -13.84 -12.86 -10.24
N ASP A 266 -12.65 -13.45 -10.47
CA ASP A 266 -12.50 -14.82 -10.96
C ASP A 266 -12.79 -15.87 -9.89
N ALA A 267 -13.10 -17.09 -10.34
CA ALA A 267 -13.44 -18.26 -9.52
C ALA A 267 -12.28 -19.24 -9.35
N LEU A 268 -11.04 -18.84 -9.59
CA LEU A 268 -9.92 -19.80 -9.62
C LEU A 268 -9.64 -20.43 -8.26
N ILE A 269 -9.83 -19.70 -7.17
CA ILE A 269 -9.65 -20.23 -5.81
C ILE A 269 -10.68 -21.35 -5.57
N GLU A 270 -11.96 -21.08 -5.85
CA GLU A 270 -13.06 -22.03 -5.70
C GLU A 270 -12.87 -23.30 -6.54
N GLU A 271 -12.52 -23.09 -7.82
CA GLU A 271 -12.29 -24.18 -8.77
C GLU A 271 -11.19 -25.13 -8.27
N ASN A 272 -10.07 -24.57 -7.79
CA ASN A 272 -8.93 -25.36 -7.30
C ASN A 272 -9.19 -26.00 -5.93
N LEU A 273 -9.93 -25.34 -5.05
CA LEU A 273 -10.39 -25.95 -3.80
C LEU A 273 -11.32 -27.13 -4.07
N ALA A 274 -12.25 -27.01 -5.02
CA ALA A 274 -13.15 -28.08 -5.42
C ALA A 274 -12.38 -29.27 -6.01
N VAL A 275 -11.38 -29.04 -6.88
CA VAL A 275 -10.48 -30.09 -7.40
C VAL A 275 -9.75 -30.81 -6.26
N ALA A 276 -9.39 -30.09 -5.19
CA ALA A 276 -8.75 -30.65 -4.00
C ALA A 276 -9.74 -31.31 -2.99
N ASN A 277 -11.03 -31.39 -3.34
CA ASN A 277 -12.12 -31.87 -2.48
C ASN A 277 -12.29 -31.08 -1.17
N ILE A 278 -12.00 -29.78 -1.20
CA ILE A 278 -12.25 -28.87 -0.09
C ILE A 278 -13.59 -28.20 -0.36
N GLN A 279 -14.56 -28.45 0.53
CA GLN A 279 -15.87 -27.81 0.43
C GLN A 279 -15.72 -26.29 0.63
N ASN A 280 -16.27 -25.53 -0.28
CA ASN A 280 -16.16 -24.08 -0.26
C ASN A 280 -17.43 -23.42 -0.80
N ARG A 281 -17.64 -22.14 -0.43
CA ARG A 281 -18.81 -21.38 -0.87
C ARG A 281 -18.39 -19.98 -1.28
N ALA A 282 -18.61 -19.62 -2.56
CA ALA A 282 -18.51 -18.23 -3.02
C ALA A 282 -19.68 -17.41 -2.46
N ILE A 283 -19.35 -16.32 -1.78
CA ILE A 283 -20.32 -15.38 -1.17
C ILE A 283 -20.06 -14.01 -1.79
N TYR A 284 -21.04 -13.50 -2.53
CA TYR A 284 -20.97 -12.22 -3.25
C TYR A 284 -22.19 -11.32 -3.00
N THR A 285 -23.07 -11.74 -2.08
CA THR A 285 -24.24 -11.01 -1.60
C THR A 285 -24.65 -11.52 -0.23
N GLU A 286 -25.33 -10.72 0.58
CA GLU A 286 -25.85 -11.06 1.90
C GLU A 286 -26.87 -12.22 1.91
N ALA A 287 -27.50 -12.48 0.77
CA ALA A 287 -28.48 -13.54 0.66
C ALA A 287 -27.86 -14.96 0.68
N ILE A 288 -26.54 -15.06 0.41
CA ILE A 288 -25.86 -16.36 0.34
C ILE A 288 -25.41 -16.75 1.75
N LYS A 289 -25.86 -17.91 2.19
CA LYS A 289 -25.43 -18.55 3.43
C LYS A 289 -24.48 -19.70 3.10
N HIS A 290 -23.54 -19.98 3.96
CA HIS A 290 -22.62 -21.11 3.85
C HIS A 290 -22.88 -22.10 4.99
N ASP A 291 -22.63 -23.40 4.73
CA ASP A 291 -22.60 -24.42 5.76
C ASP A 291 -21.34 -24.24 6.64
N PRO A 292 -21.38 -24.54 7.95
CA PRO A 292 -20.20 -24.48 8.82
C PRO A 292 -19.00 -25.34 8.34
N ASN A 293 -19.25 -26.36 7.52
CA ASN A 293 -18.22 -27.22 6.95
C ASN A 293 -17.64 -26.68 5.63
N GLU A 294 -18.24 -25.64 5.04
CA GLU A 294 -17.73 -24.98 3.84
C GLU A 294 -16.77 -23.87 4.20
N LEU A 295 -15.65 -23.75 3.50
CA LEU A 295 -14.77 -22.58 3.58
C LEU A 295 -15.45 -21.41 2.86
N PRO A 296 -15.83 -20.33 3.60
CA PRO A 296 -16.45 -19.18 2.97
C PRO A 296 -15.41 -18.32 2.21
N ILE A 297 -15.75 -17.96 0.98
CA ILE A 297 -14.96 -17.10 0.10
C ILE A 297 -15.79 -15.86 -0.22
N TYR A 298 -15.41 -14.72 0.36
CA TYR A 298 -16.16 -13.47 0.25
C TYR A 298 -15.63 -12.64 -0.93
N HIS A 299 -16.41 -12.54 -2.01
CA HIS A 299 -16.13 -11.70 -3.17
C HIS A 299 -16.65 -10.27 -2.94
N VAL A 300 -15.86 -9.44 -2.29
CA VAL A 300 -16.28 -8.10 -1.86
C VAL A 300 -16.38 -7.08 -3.01
N HIS A 301 -15.82 -7.41 -4.17
CA HIS A 301 -15.92 -6.61 -5.40
C HIS A 301 -16.80 -7.25 -6.50
N GLY A 302 -17.45 -8.37 -6.20
CA GLY A 302 -18.29 -9.12 -7.14
C GLY A 302 -17.63 -10.39 -7.64
N TYR A 303 -18.44 -11.27 -8.23
CA TYR A 303 -18.09 -12.64 -8.60
C TYR A 303 -18.50 -12.95 -10.04
N LEU A 304 -17.57 -13.41 -10.85
CA LEU A 304 -17.81 -13.82 -12.24
C LEU A 304 -17.35 -15.29 -12.43
N PRO A 305 -18.28 -16.26 -12.35
CA PRO A 305 -17.94 -17.65 -12.60
C PRO A 305 -17.51 -17.86 -14.05
N ARG A 306 -16.61 -18.81 -14.29
CA ARG A 306 -16.10 -19.16 -15.62
C ARG A 306 -17.20 -19.50 -16.62
N ALA A 307 -18.21 -20.22 -16.16
CA ALA A 307 -19.31 -20.70 -16.98
C ALA A 307 -20.67 -20.45 -16.32
N GLY A 308 -21.74 -20.61 -17.06
CA GLY A 308 -23.08 -20.42 -16.57
C GLY A 308 -23.57 -18.96 -16.64
N LYS A 309 -24.73 -18.71 -16.01
CA LYS A 309 -25.33 -17.37 -15.94
C LYS A 309 -24.57 -16.54 -14.91
N ILE A 310 -24.30 -15.28 -15.24
CA ILE A 310 -23.79 -14.33 -14.25
C ILE A 310 -24.87 -14.14 -13.19
N PRO A 311 -24.53 -14.31 -11.90
CA PRO A 311 -25.52 -14.26 -10.83
C PRO A 311 -26.22 -12.89 -10.75
N SER A 312 -27.51 -12.89 -10.42
CA SER A 312 -28.26 -11.67 -10.11
C SER A 312 -27.88 -11.16 -8.70
N GLY A 313 -27.93 -9.84 -8.49
CA GLY A 313 -27.54 -9.24 -7.21
C GLY A 313 -26.02 -9.21 -6.98
N ASN A 314 -25.24 -9.46 -8.04
CA ASN A 314 -23.79 -9.44 -8.03
C ASN A 314 -23.28 -8.06 -8.46
N ASP A 315 -23.00 -7.21 -7.50
CA ASP A 315 -22.48 -5.87 -7.75
C ASP A 315 -20.99 -5.92 -8.06
N ILE A 316 -20.66 -5.67 -9.33
CA ILE A 316 -19.26 -5.61 -9.78
C ILE A 316 -18.69 -4.22 -9.45
N VAL A 317 -17.80 -4.14 -8.48
CA VAL A 317 -17.09 -2.92 -8.07
C VAL A 317 -15.93 -2.67 -9.04
N PHE A 318 -16.22 -1.94 -10.12
CA PHE A 318 -15.30 -1.72 -11.21
C PHE A 318 -15.10 -0.24 -11.55
N SER A 319 -16.05 0.60 -11.19
CA SER A 319 -16.13 1.99 -11.59
C SER A 319 -16.30 2.91 -10.39
N GLU A 320 -16.05 4.19 -10.58
CA GLU A 320 -16.13 5.22 -9.55
C GLU A 320 -17.46 5.23 -8.81
N ASP A 321 -18.57 5.12 -9.52
CA ASP A 321 -19.92 5.08 -8.92
C ASP A 321 -20.13 3.87 -8.00
N ALA A 322 -19.55 2.72 -8.33
CA ALA A 322 -19.59 1.53 -7.48
C ALA A 322 -18.80 1.73 -6.17
N TYR A 323 -17.65 2.39 -6.24
CA TYR A 323 -16.89 2.78 -5.05
C TYR A 323 -17.64 3.81 -4.20
N HIS A 324 -18.30 4.80 -4.83
CA HIS A 324 -19.14 5.75 -4.11
C HIS A 324 -20.24 5.03 -3.31
N GLY A 325 -20.87 4.01 -3.89
CA GLY A 325 -21.85 3.17 -3.19
C GLY A 325 -21.30 2.54 -1.91
N GLN A 326 -20.07 2.04 -1.93
CA GLN A 326 -19.42 1.47 -0.75
C GLN A 326 -19.10 2.53 0.34
N PHE A 327 -18.85 3.78 -0.05
CA PHE A 327 -18.65 4.88 0.90
C PHE A 327 -19.95 5.41 1.48
N ILE A 328 -21.00 5.52 0.67
CA ILE A 328 -22.31 6.03 1.06
C ILE A 328 -23.02 5.06 1.99
N ASP A 329 -22.89 3.75 1.75
CA ASP A 329 -23.42 2.70 2.63
C ASP A 329 -22.32 2.02 3.44
N PRO A 330 -21.97 2.57 4.61
CA PRO A 330 -20.98 1.97 5.50
C PRO A 330 -21.44 0.63 6.10
N PHE A 331 -22.74 0.31 6.03
CA PHE A 331 -23.34 -0.90 6.54
C PHE A 331 -23.61 -1.94 5.47
N SER A 332 -23.11 -1.74 4.23
CA SER A 332 -23.20 -2.77 3.21
C SER A 332 -22.61 -4.10 3.70
N TRP A 333 -23.15 -5.22 3.25
CA TRP A 333 -22.73 -6.55 3.67
C TRP A 333 -21.22 -6.75 3.53
N SER A 334 -20.64 -6.25 2.42
CA SER A 334 -19.21 -6.36 2.13
C SER A 334 -18.34 -5.56 3.11
N ASN A 335 -18.78 -4.35 3.50
CA ASN A 335 -18.11 -3.54 4.51
C ASN A 335 -18.18 -4.19 5.90
N LEU A 336 -19.37 -4.65 6.30
CA LEU A 336 -19.55 -5.32 7.59
C LEU A 336 -18.76 -6.61 7.69
N MET A 337 -18.72 -7.40 6.62
CA MET A 337 -17.95 -8.65 6.58
C MET A 337 -16.45 -8.39 6.69
N GLN A 338 -15.93 -7.45 5.90
CA GLN A 338 -14.51 -7.08 5.97
C GLN A 338 -14.17 -6.54 7.38
N LEU A 339 -14.97 -5.63 7.92
CA LEU A 339 -14.73 -5.05 9.24
C LEU A 339 -14.78 -6.11 10.35
N ASN A 340 -15.71 -7.06 10.27
CA ASN A 340 -15.78 -8.18 11.21
C ASN A 340 -14.47 -9.00 11.18
N LYS A 341 -14.00 -9.40 10.01
CA LYS A 341 -12.78 -10.18 9.88
C LYS A 341 -11.53 -9.39 10.32
N LEU A 342 -11.46 -8.12 9.98
CA LEU A 342 -10.36 -7.23 10.41
C LEU A 342 -10.33 -6.97 11.92
N THR A 343 -11.45 -7.10 12.62
CA THR A 343 -11.50 -6.89 14.08
C THR A 343 -11.35 -8.19 14.89
N GLN A 344 -11.72 -9.35 14.32
CA GLN A 344 -11.77 -10.62 15.05
C GLN A 344 -10.62 -11.57 14.68
N ASN A 345 -10.07 -11.44 13.46
CA ASN A 345 -9.09 -12.37 12.91
C ASN A 345 -7.76 -11.70 12.60
N THR A 346 -6.70 -12.47 12.62
CA THR A 346 -5.45 -12.11 11.95
C THR A 346 -5.66 -12.25 10.44
N CYS A 347 -5.45 -11.18 9.68
CA CYS A 347 -5.56 -11.21 8.22
C CYS A 347 -4.17 -11.24 7.59
N LEU A 348 -4.00 -12.14 6.60
CA LEU A 348 -2.83 -12.19 5.73
C LEU A 348 -3.20 -11.71 4.33
N PHE A 349 -2.65 -10.59 3.93
CA PHE A 349 -2.85 -9.96 2.63
C PHE A 349 -1.86 -10.52 1.60
N VAL A 350 -2.37 -11.07 0.51
CA VAL A 350 -1.57 -11.74 -0.53
C VAL A 350 -1.97 -11.26 -1.92
N GLY A 351 -1.00 -10.86 -2.72
CA GLY A 351 -1.25 -10.41 -4.10
C GLY A 351 -2.08 -9.12 -4.20
N ILE A 352 -2.03 -8.27 -3.21
CA ILE A 352 -2.79 -7.02 -3.11
C ILE A 352 -1.85 -5.83 -2.85
N SER A 353 -2.19 -4.66 -3.39
CA SER A 353 -1.33 -3.46 -3.33
C SER A 353 -1.61 -2.52 -2.15
N LEU A 354 -2.69 -2.71 -1.40
CA LEU A 354 -3.22 -1.79 -0.39
C LEU A 354 -3.62 -0.40 -0.96
N THR A 355 -3.91 -0.29 -2.24
CA THR A 355 -4.31 0.98 -2.87
C THR A 355 -5.82 1.19 -2.91
N ASP A 356 -6.61 0.17 -2.58
CA ASP A 356 -8.06 0.26 -2.53
C ASP A 356 -8.51 1.21 -1.42
N PRO A 357 -9.20 2.33 -1.74
CA PRO A 357 -9.51 3.36 -0.73
C PRO A 357 -10.53 2.88 0.31
N ASN A 358 -11.47 1.98 -0.07
CA ASN A 358 -12.44 1.46 0.86
C ASN A 358 -11.80 0.47 1.85
N MET A 359 -10.96 -0.43 1.37
CA MET A 359 -10.18 -1.33 2.22
C MET A 359 -9.30 -0.54 3.21
N ARG A 360 -8.60 0.50 2.76
CA ARG A 360 -7.79 1.36 3.64
C ARG A 360 -8.62 2.01 4.72
N ARG A 361 -9.82 2.52 4.38
CA ARG A 361 -10.78 3.07 5.35
C ARG A 361 -11.20 2.04 6.39
N LEU A 362 -11.52 0.82 5.97
CA LEU A 362 -11.94 -0.25 6.88
C LEU A 362 -10.80 -0.70 7.80
N LEU A 363 -9.57 -0.77 7.29
CA LEU A 363 -8.37 -1.03 8.08
C LEU A 363 -8.14 0.03 9.15
N ASP A 364 -8.22 1.33 8.80
CA ASP A 364 -8.09 2.43 9.76
C ASP A 364 -9.16 2.33 10.85
N VAL A 365 -10.42 2.05 10.48
CA VAL A 365 -11.53 1.87 11.44
C VAL A 365 -11.26 0.66 12.36
N ALA A 366 -10.83 -0.47 11.82
CA ALA A 366 -10.53 -1.67 12.60
C ALA A 366 -9.35 -1.43 13.56
N TRP A 367 -8.28 -0.76 13.09
CA TRP A 367 -7.12 -0.42 13.89
C TRP A 367 -7.45 0.49 15.06
N ARG A 368 -8.25 1.54 14.84
CA ARG A 368 -8.71 2.45 15.91
C ARG A 368 -9.60 1.76 16.95
N LYS A 369 -10.32 0.72 16.57
CA LYS A 369 -11.19 -0.07 17.47
C LYS A 369 -10.44 -1.22 18.17
N ASN A 370 -9.13 -1.37 17.95
CA ASN A 370 -8.28 -2.38 18.59
C ASN A 370 -7.30 -1.70 19.57
N PRO A 371 -7.77 -1.22 20.74
CA PRO A 371 -6.98 -0.40 21.66
C PRO A 371 -5.77 -1.16 22.20
N ASP A 372 -5.91 -2.46 22.43
CA ASP A 372 -4.85 -3.32 22.97
C ASP A 372 -3.89 -3.82 21.90
N LYS A 373 -4.13 -3.48 20.63
CA LYS A 373 -3.35 -3.97 19.47
C LYS A 373 -3.13 -5.48 19.49
N SER A 374 -4.12 -6.20 20.01
CA SER A 374 -4.08 -7.65 20.19
C SER A 374 -4.23 -8.43 18.88
N VAL A 375 -4.81 -7.80 17.86
CA VAL A 375 -4.94 -8.36 16.51
C VAL A 375 -4.01 -7.60 15.58
N GLY A 376 -3.03 -8.29 15.04
CA GLY A 376 -2.12 -7.76 14.03
C GLY A 376 -2.39 -8.39 12.67
N HIS A 377 -2.29 -7.60 11.60
CA HIS A 377 -2.40 -8.09 10.24
C HIS A 377 -1.04 -8.14 9.57
N TYR A 378 -0.93 -8.89 8.47
CA TYR A 378 0.31 -9.06 7.73
C TYR A 378 0.07 -8.94 6.23
N ILE A 379 1.03 -8.35 5.52
CA ILE A 379 1.06 -8.34 4.06
C ILE A 379 2.39 -8.87 3.56
N ILE A 380 2.37 -9.73 2.54
CA ILE A 380 3.59 -10.17 1.85
C ILE A 380 3.80 -9.27 0.63
N LYS A 381 4.95 -8.60 0.59
CA LYS A 381 5.35 -7.71 -0.50
C LYS A 381 6.73 -8.07 -1.03
N LYS A 382 6.94 -7.89 -2.33
CA LYS A 382 8.26 -7.99 -2.93
C LYS A 382 9.04 -6.72 -2.64
N LEU A 383 10.32 -6.87 -2.27
CA LEU A 383 11.24 -5.76 -2.09
C LEU A 383 11.26 -4.88 -3.35
N PRO A 384 11.08 -3.56 -3.22
CA PRO A 384 11.25 -2.64 -4.33
C PRO A 384 12.70 -2.68 -4.79
N ARG A 385 12.94 -2.62 -6.10
CA ARG A 385 14.26 -2.53 -6.71
C ARG A 385 14.18 -1.58 -7.89
N PHE A 386 14.77 -0.41 -7.76
CA PHE A 386 14.75 0.62 -8.79
C PHE A 386 15.91 0.49 -9.78
N GLY A 387 16.84 -0.47 -9.55
CA GLY A 387 17.93 -0.73 -10.48
C GLY A 387 19.02 0.36 -10.52
N SER A 388 18.97 1.31 -9.59
CA SER A 388 20.06 2.25 -9.36
C SER A 388 21.22 1.57 -8.61
N ALA A 389 22.44 2.06 -8.78
CA ALA A 389 23.61 1.56 -8.06
C ALA A 389 23.53 1.83 -6.54
N ASP A 390 22.57 2.65 -6.10
CA ASP A 390 22.33 3.02 -4.70
C ASP A 390 21.10 2.28 -4.15
N ASP A 391 21.32 1.39 -3.21
CA ASP A 391 20.26 0.69 -2.44
C ASP A 391 19.42 1.63 -1.56
N VAL A 392 19.79 2.91 -1.47
CA VAL A 392 19.15 3.91 -0.60
C VAL A 392 17.69 4.17 -0.99
N LEU A 393 17.38 4.21 -2.30
CA LEU A 393 16.00 4.39 -2.78
C LEU A 393 15.13 3.16 -2.49
N ASP A 394 15.71 1.97 -2.58
CA ASP A 394 15.04 0.71 -2.24
C ASP A 394 14.70 0.66 -0.75
N ASP A 395 15.66 1.04 0.11
CA ASP A 395 15.46 1.10 1.57
C ASP A 395 14.43 2.19 1.96
N LEU A 396 14.47 3.35 1.31
CA LEU A 396 13.48 4.42 1.53
C LEU A 396 12.07 3.96 1.14
N ALA A 397 11.91 3.31 -0.01
CA ALA A 397 10.63 2.79 -0.44
C ALA A 397 10.09 1.74 0.56
N CYS A 398 10.96 0.82 1.02
CA CYS A 398 10.60 -0.14 2.07
C CYS A 398 10.12 0.57 3.34
N LEU A 399 10.86 1.59 3.80
CA LEU A 399 10.52 2.35 5.01
C LEU A 399 9.15 3.04 4.88
N LEU A 400 8.89 3.71 3.76
CA LEU A 400 7.63 4.41 3.53
C LEU A 400 6.45 3.43 3.44
N GLU A 401 6.63 2.31 2.75
CA GLU A 401 5.60 1.28 2.65
C GLU A 401 5.33 0.59 4.01
N GLU A 402 6.38 0.36 4.83
CA GLU A 402 6.23 -0.15 6.20
C GLU A 402 5.50 0.85 7.10
N GLN A 403 5.84 2.14 7.04
CA GLN A 403 5.17 3.18 7.82
C GLN A 403 3.69 3.30 7.45
N ASP A 404 3.37 3.31 6.17
CA ASP A 404 2.00 3.36 5.67
C ASP A 404 1.19 2.13 6.09
N ALA A 405 1.74 0.93 5.93
CA ALA A 405 1.10 -0.31 6.34
C ALA A 405 0.90 -0.38 7.87
N ASN A 406 1.91 0.00 8.65
CA ASN A 406 1.85 0.01 10.12
C ASN A 406 0.80 1.00 10.65
N ALA A 407 0.61 2.15 9.99
CA ALA A 407 -0.44 3.10 10.32
C ALA A 407 -1.85 2.50 10.16
N LEU A 408 -1.99 1.46 9.33
CA LEU A 408 -3.21 0.69 9.12
C LEU A 408 -3.27 -0.62 9.95
N GLY A 409 -2.32 -0.85 10.85
CA GLY A 409 -2.24 -2.06 11.67
C GLY A 409 -1.72 -3.29 10.94
N ILE A 410 -0.98 -3.09 9.83
CA ILE A 410 -0.43 -4.17 9.00
C ILE A 410 1.09 -4.22 9.12
N ASN A 411 1.64 -5.39 9.39
CA ASN A 411 3.06 -5.67 9.36
C ASN A 411 3.48 -6.18 7.98
N VAL A 412 4.58 -5.66 7.43
CA VAL A 412 5.07 -6.07 6.11
C VAL A 412 6.05 -7.22 6.24
N ILE A 413 5.83 -8.28 5.47
CA ILE A 413 6.74 -9.40 5.26
C ILE A 413 7.37 -9.23 3.87
N TRP A 414 8.64 -8.85 3.83
CA TRP A 414 9.35 -8.64 2.59
C TRP A 414 9.90 -9.94 1.99
N VAL A 415 9.78 -10.09 0.68
CA VAL A 415 10.37 -11.20 -0.07
C VAL A 415 11.22 -10.67 -1.23
N ASP A 416 12.28 -11.40 -1.58
CA ASP A 416 13.15 -11.03 -2.71
C ASP A 416 12.47 -11.28 -4.06
N SER A 417 11.62 -12.32 -4.13
CA SER A 417 10.90 -12.71 -5.33
C SER A 417 9.50 -13.24 -5.00
N TYR A 418 8.59 -13.16 -5.96
CA TYR A 418 7.23 -13.67 -5.81
C TYR A 418 7.17 -15.18 -5.57
N ASP A 419 8.16 -15.95 -6.02
CA ASP A 419 8.25 -17.41 -5.81
C ASP A 419 8.44 -17.82 -4.33
N ARG A 420 8.81 -16.86 -3.49
CA ARG A 420 8.89 -17.05 -2.03
C ARG A 420 7.53 -17.08 -1.36
N ILE A 421 6.54 -16.41 -1.93
CA ILE A 421 5.20 -16.26 -1.32
C ILE A 421 4.52 -17.61 -1.11
N PRO A 422 4.42 -18.52 -2.12
CA PRO A 422 3.85 -19.84 -1.93
C PRO A 422 4.53 -20.66 -0.82
N LYS A 423 5.86 -20.56 -0.70
CA LYS A 423 6.63 -21.25 0.34
C LYS A 423 6.28 -20.76 1.74
N ILE A 424 6.16 -19.43 1.92
CA ILE A 424 5.74 -18.83 3.19
C ILE A 424 4.33 -19.31 3.56
N ILE A 425 3.37 -19.27 2.62
CA ILE A 425 2.00 -19.72 2.88
C ILE A 425 1.96 -21.19 3.30
N ARG A 426 2.69 -22.07 2.62
CA ARG A 426 2.77 -23.50 2.99
C ARG A 426 3.43 -23.72 4.36
N SER A 427 4.38 -22.87 4.78
CA SER A 427 5.06 -22.96 6.06
C SER A 427 4.20 -22.58 7.28
N LEU A 428 2.99 -22.06 7.07
CA LEU A 428 2.06 -21.72 8.15
C LEU A 428 1.40 -22.96 8.79
N ARG A 429 1.51 -24.13 8.17
CA ARG A 429 0.91 -25.40 8.62
C ARG A 429 1.75 -26.12 9.64
#